data_236beb5fc79c6603f9d6f2a83d58435c
#
_entry.id   236beb5fc79c6603f9d6f2a83d58435c
#
_cell.length_a   1.000
_cell.length_b   1.000
_cell.length_c   1.000
_cell.angle_alpha   90.00
_cell.angle_beta   90.00
_cell.angle_gamma   90.00
#
_symmetry.space_group_name_H-M   'P 1'
#
loop_
_entity.id
_entity.type
_entity.pdbx_description
1 polymer ?
#
loop_
_entity_poly.entity_id
_entity_poly.type
_entity_poly.pdbx_seq_one_letter_code
_entity_poly.pdbx_strand_id
1 'polypeptide(L)'
;MKLETIYGELLEIMKNDMDLTKALSLKEKLEKAIREETCYKTTSRTRVNAIKRVASKDNVRPVLTGYGIYEDYKVVTDSYHLIAIKEENMPLKLVTTDNELANKVGKENCICGVYPNMERILRYDTSNELNMIDLDDLESFCKMHKKDDEVYQIGDKEYNPHFIKNIIDVLGKDVKLYDQGINRPLFFVNKENEIGLVLPVRKY
;
A
#
# COMPACT_ATOMS: atom_id res chain seq x y z
N MET A 1 -8.95 -15.50 -6.91
CA MET A 1 -10.22 -16.19 -7.30
C MET A 1 -10.37 -15.98 -8.80
N LYS A 2 -10.65 -17.03 -9.60
CA LYS A 2 -10.72 -16.90 -11.06
C LYS A 2 -12.06 -16.27 -11.45
N LEU A 3 -12.07 -15.40 -12.48
CA LEU A 3 -13.29 -14.79 -13.03
C LEU A 3 -14.36 -15.82 -13.41
N GLU A 4 -13.92 -16.99 -13.89
CA GLU A 4 -14.79 -18.13 -14.23
C GLU A 4 -15.61 -18.65 -13.04
N THR A 5 -15.01 -18.70 -11.84
CA THR A 5 -15.70 -19.12 -10.62
C THR A 5 -16.80 -18.14 -10.23
N ILE A 6 -16.49 -16.82 -10.33
CA ILE A 6 -17.46 -15.75 -10.03
C ILE A 6 -18.60 -15.74 -11.05
N TYR A 7 -18.28 -15.97 -12.32
CA TYR A 7 -19.28 -16.07 -13.38
C TYR A 7 -20.22 -17.27 -13.19
N GLY A 8 -19.67 -18.41 -12.74
CA GLY A 8 -20.48 -19.58 -12.38
C GLY A 8 -21.45 -19.32 -11.22
N GLU A 9 -20.99 -18.68 -10.15
CA GLU A 9 -21.82 -18.26 -9.01
C GLU A 9 -22.93 -17.27 -9.45
N LEU A 10 -22.64 -16.37 -10.39
CA LEU A 10 -23.59 -15.40 -10.95
C LEU A 10 -24.72 -16.09 -11.75
N LEU A 11 -24.37 -17.10 -12.54
CA LEU A 11 -25.34 -17.89 -13.29
C LEU A 11 -26.26 -18.72 -12.37
N GLU A 12 -25.74 -19.24 -11.25
CA GLU A 12 -26.55 -19.94 -10.25
C GLU A 12 -27.54 -19.03 -9.54
N ILE A 13 -27.12 -17.81 -9.17
CA ILE A 13 -27.99 -16.82 -8.53
C ILE A 13 -29.08 -16.33 -9.49
N MET A 14 -28.77 -16.18 -10.79
CA MET A 14 -29.76 -15.81 -11.80
C MET A 14 -30.80 -16.91 -12.06
N LYS A 15 -30.49 -18.17 -11.78
CA LYS A 15 -31.41 -19.31 -11.94
C LYS A 15 -32.33 -19.55 -10.73
N ASN A 16 -31.89 -19.15 -9.55
CA ASN A 16 -32.63 -19.32 -8.30
C ASN A 16 -33.11 -17.93 -7.85
N ASP A 17 -34.37 -17.78 -7.44
CA ASP A 17 -34.97 -16.53 -7.00
C ASP A 17 -33.99 -15.62 -6.26
N MET A 18 -33.75 -14.42 -6.83
CA MET A 18 -32.65 -13.50 -6.50
C MET A 18 -32.58 -13.19 -4.99
N ASP A 19 -31.67 -13.82 -4.27
CA ASP A 19 -31.23 -13.36 -2.95
C ASP A 19 -30.35 -12.11 -3.15
N LEU A 20 -30.93 -10.94 -2.89
CA LEU A 20 -30.27 -9.63 -3.06
C LEU A 20 -28.94 -9.54 -2.32
N THR A 21 -28.85 -10.18 -1.16
CA THR A 21 -27.61 -10.20 -0.33
C THR A 21 -26.49 -10.95 -1.03
N LYS A 22 -26.80 -12.10 -1.62
CA LYS A 22 -25.84 -12.90 -2.41
C LYS A 22 -25.43 -12.16 -3.69
N ALA A 23 -26.37 -11.51 -4.37
CA ALA A 23 -26.08 -10.74 -5.56
C ALA A 23 -25.15 -9.55 -5.29
N LEU A 24 -25.34 -8.81 -4.18
CA LEU A 24 -24.46 -7.72 -3.73
C LEU A 24 -23.06 -8.22 -3.39
N SER A 25 -22.96 -9.31 -2.61
CA SER A 25 -21.66 -9.90 -2.27
C SER A 25 -20.89 -10.36 -3.51
N LEU A 26 -21.60 -10.93 -4.50
CA LEU A 26 -20.99 -11.36 -5.75
C LEU A 26 -20.53 -10.17 -6.63
N LYS A 27 -21.33 -9.11 -6.68
CA LYS A 27 -20.95 -7.85 -7.34
C LYS A 27 -19.64 -7.31 -6.77
N GLU A 28 -19.52 -7.20 -5.45
CA GLU A 28 -18.28 -6.75 -4.80
C GLU A 28 -17.07 -7.64 -5.13
N LYS A 29 -17.26 -8.97 -5.13
CA LYS A 29 -16.20 -9.92 -5.51
C LYS A 29 -15.76 -9.73 -6.96
N LEU A 30 -16.71 -9.50 -7.88
CA LEU A 30 -16.43 -9.29 -9.30
C LEU A 30 -15.67 -7.98 -9.52
N GLU A 31 -16.12 -6.89 -8.92
CA GLU A 31 -15.45 -5.58 -9.01
C GLU A 31 -14.02 -5.64 -8.46
N LYS A 32 -13.82 -6.35 -7.34
CA LYS A 32 -12.48 -6.60 -6.79
C LYS A 32 -11.61 -7.39 -7.77
N ALA A 33 -12.14 -8.46 -8.38
CA ALA A 33 -11.40 -9.28 -9.32
C ALA A 33 -11.02 -8.51 -10.60
N ILE A 34 -11.94 -7.69 -11.14
CA ILE A 34 -11.67 -6.83 -12.31
C ILE A 34 -10.57 -5.82 -11.99
N ARG A 35 -10.63 -5.16 -10.82
CA ARG A 35 -9.60 -4.21 -10.39
C ARG A 35 -8.23 -4.86 -10.26
N GLU A 36 -8.18 -6.02 -9.62
CA GLU A 36 -6.93 -6.78 -9.47
C GLU A 36 -6.37 -7.19 -10.82
N GLU A 37 -7.20 -7.70 -11.74
CA GLU A 37 -6.75 -8.08 -13.08
C GLU A 37 -6.24 -6.87 -13.89
N THR A 38 -6.92 -5.73 -13.82
CA THR A 38 -6.47 -4.49 -14.47
C THR A 38 -5.13 -4.04 -13.91
N CYS A 39 -4.99 -4.06 -12.58
CA CYS A 39 -3.75 -3.72 -11.90
C CYS A 39 -2.59 -4.65 -12.30
N TYR A 40 -2.82 -5.96 -12.37
CA TYR A 40 -1.79 -6.93 -12.79
C TYR A 40 -1.42 -6.85 -14.28
N LYS A 41 -2.26 -6.29 -15.13
CA LYS A 41 -1.92 -6.06 -16.55
C LYS A 41 -0.96 -4.88 -16.73
N THR A 42 -1.04 -3.87 -15.85
CA THR A 42 -0.25 -2.64 -15.95
C THR A 42 0.96 -2.63 -15.02
N THR A 43 0.88 -3.33 -13.90
CA THR A 43 1.88 -3.29 -12.82
C THR A 43 2.35 -4.71 -12.48
N SER A 44 3.61 -4.87 -12.11
CA SER A 44 4.14 -6.19 -11.71
C SER A 44 3.39 -6.76 -10.50
N ARG A 45 3.19 -8.09 -10.49
CA ARG A 45 2.50 -8.78 -9.39
C ARG A 45 3.18 -8.55 -8.03
N THR A 46 4.50 -8.45 -8.02
CA THR A 46 5.28 -8.17 -6.80
C THR A 46 4.92 -6.80 -6.25
N ARG A 47 4.94 -5.75 -7.11
CA ARG A 47 4.60 -4.38 -6.73
C ARG A 47 3.16 -4.27 -6.22
N VAL A 48 2.19 -4.87 -6.92
CA VAL A 48 0.78 -4.88 -6.51
C VAL A 48 0.59 -5.52 -5.13
N ASN A 49 1.23 -6.67 -4.90
CA ASN A 49 1.14 -7.34 -3.60
C ASN A 49 1.84 -6.53 -2.48
N ALA A 50 2.93 -5.84 -2.80
CA ALA A 50 3.62 -4.96 -1.85
C ALA A 50 2.75 -3.76 -1.47
N ILE A 51 2.12 -3.09 -2.43
CA ILE A 51 1.14 -2.01 -2.16
C ILE A 51 0.05 -2.48 -1.20
N LYS A 52 -0.52 -3.68 -1.42
CA LYS A 52 -1.53 -4.26 -0.52
C LYS A 52 -1.00 -4.56 0.90
N ARG A 53 0.30 -4.88 1.04
CA ARG A 53 0.91 -5.13 2.35
C ARG A 53 1.19 -3.84 3.13
N VAL A 54 1.38 -2.71 2.43
CA VAL A 54 1.56 -1.40 3.07
C VAL A 54 0.24 -0.88 3.67
N ALA A 55 -0.91 -1.22 3.09
CA ALA A 55 -2.20 -0.84 3.64
C ALA A 55 -2.46 -1.54 4.98
N SER A 56 -3.10 -0.82 5.90
CA SER A 56 -3.55 -1.40 7.16
C SER A 56 -4.52 -2.56 6.93
N LYS A 57 -4.43 -3.56 7.79
CA LYS A 57 -5.41 -4.67 7.87
C LYS A 57 -6.40 -4.45 9.02
N ASP A 58 -6.24 -3.35 9.77
CA ASP A 58 -7.04 -3.05 10.94
C ASP A 58 -8.38 -2.42 10.54
N ASN A 59 -9.47 -3.09 10.90
CA ASN A 59 -10.82 -2.61 10.66
C ASN A 59 -11.23 -1.45 11.59
N VAL A 60 -10.47 -1.17 12.64
CA VAL A 60 -10.72 -0.03 13.54
C VAL A 60 -10.46 1.31 12.82
N ARG A 61 -9.55 1.31 11.83
CA ARG A 61 -9.24 2.48 11.00
C ARG A 61 -9.47 2.19 9.52
N PRO A 62 -10.74 2.10 9.07
CA PRO A 62 -11.05 1.70 7.70
C PRO A 62 -10.38 2.57 6.64
N VAL A 63 -10.17 3.87 6.92
CA VAL A 63 -9.50 4.80 6.01
C VAL A 63 -8.06 4.39 5.67
N LEU A 64 -7.36 3.67 6.54
CA LEU A 64 -6.00 3.18 6.27
C LEU A 64 -5.97 1.86 5.48
N THR A 65 -7.12 1.24 5.22
CA THR A 65 -7.21 0.04 4.36
C THR A 65 -7.26 0.38 2.87
N GLY A 66 -7.42 1.67 2.54
CA GLY A 66 -7.45 2.23 1.20
C GLY A 66 -6.23 3.08 0.87
N TYR A 67 -6.38 3.94 -0.13
CA TYR A 67 -5.39 4.95 -0.47
C TYR A 67 -5.99 6.35 -0.49
N GLY A 68 -5.19 7.36 -0.15
CA GLY A 68 -5.51 8.76 -0.32
C GLY A 68 -4.84 9.35 -1.56
N ILE A 69 -5.28 10.54 -1.97
CA ILE A 69 -4.63 11.34 -3.02
C ILE A 69 -4.00 12.56 -2.35
N TYR A 70 -2.73 12.81 -2.65
CA TYR A 70 -2.02 14.01 -2.27
C TYR A 70 -1.20 14.50 -3.48
N GLU A 71 -1.57 15.65 -4.03
CA GLU A 71 -1.03 16.16 -5.30
C GLU A 71 -1.18 15.12 -6.43
N ASP A 72 -0.09 14.70 -7.07
CA ASP A 72 -0.04 13.66 -8.10
C ASP A 72 0.22 12.25 -7.53
N TYR A 73 0.37 12.12 -6.20
CA TYR A 73 0.64 10.86 -5.53
C TYR A 73 -0.62 10.16 -5.05
N LYS A 74 -0.61 8.84 -5.14
CA LYS A 74 -1.50 7.94 -4.42
C LYS A 74 -0.76 7.40 -3.21
N VAL A 75 -1.28 7.69 -2.02
CA VAL A 75 -0.61 7.42 -0.76
C VAL A 75 -1.28 6.27 -0.03
N VAL A 76 -0.48 5.32 0.44
CA VAL A 76 -0.91 4.16 1.24
C VAL A 76 -0.08 4.11 2.51
N THR A 77 -0.70 3.86 3.65
CA THR A 77 -0.01 3.74 4.94
C THR A 77 -0.79 2.88 5.94
N ASP A 78 -0.07 2.25 6.86
CA ASP A 78 -0.61 1.60 8.06
C ASP A 78 -0.29 2.36 9.36
N SER A 79 0.27 3.57 9.26
CA SER A 79 0.80 4.43 10.34
C SER A 79 2.25 4.14 10.75
N TYR A 80 2.87 3.05 10.31
CA TYR A 80 4.27 2.70 10.62
C TYR A 80 5.17 2.81 9.40
N HIS A 81 4.64 2.52 8.23
CA HIS A 81 5.30 2.76 6.97
C HIS A 81 4.32 3.33 5.94
N LEU A 82 4.85 3.95 4.90
CA LEU A 82 4.06 4.65 3.90
C LEU A 82 4.75 4.56 2.54
N ILE A 83 3.92 4.54 1.49
CA ILE A 83 4.34 4.80 0.11
C ILE A 83 3.50 5.92 -0.49
N ALA A 84 4.14 6.79 -1.28
CA ALA A 84 3.50 7.80 -2.12
C ALA A 84 3.99 7.57 -3.56
N ILE A 85 3.12 7.08 -4.43
CA ILE A 85 3.46 6.55 -5.77
C ILE A 85 2.57 7.16 -6.85
N LYS A 86 3.06 7.14 -8.10
CA LYS A 86 2.37 7.67 -9.28
C LYS A 86 1.69 6.57 -10.10
N GLU A 87 1.15 5.57 -9.42
CA GLU A 87 0.49 4.42 -10.06
C GLU A 87 -0.91 4.79 -10.56
N GLU A 88 -1.22 4.51 -11.83
CA GLU A 88 -2.54 4.81 -12.40
C GLU A 88 -3.62 3.90 -11.80
N ASN A 89 -3.34 2.60 -11.73
CA ASN A 89 -4.29 1.60 -11.28
C ASN A 89 -3.94 1.08 -9.89
N MET A 90 -4.69 1.51 -8.89
CA MET A 90 -4.47 1.08 -7.51
C MET A 90 -5.26 -0.19 -7.19
N PRO A 91 -4.62 -1.19 -6.52
CA PRO A 91 -5.30 -2.41 -6.09
C PRO A 91 -6.15 -2.24 -4.83
N LEU A 92 -6.31 -1.01 -4.34
CA LEU A 92 -7.01 -0.61 -3.13
C LEU A 92 -8.17 0.33 -3.47
N LYS A 93 -9.08 0.56 -2.52
CA LYS A 93 -10.16 1.53 -2.66
C LYS A 93 -9.66 2.95 -2.38
N LEU A 94 -10.20 3.94 -3.10
CA LEU A 94 -9.95 5.35 -2.83
C LEU A 94 -10.66 5.79 -1.54
N VAL A 95 -9.96 6.52 -0.70
CA VAL A 95 -10.56 7.15 0.49
C VAL A 95 -10.86 8.60 0.19
N THR A 96 -12.14 8.97 0.24
CA THR A 96 -12.56 10.35 -0.06
C THR A 96 -13.91 10.67 0.59
N THR A 97 -14.10 11.95 0.91
CA THR A 97 -15.40 12.54 1.25
C THR A 97 -15.99 13.32 0.09
N ASP A 98 -15.25 13.48 -1.00
CA ASP A 98 -15.71 14.17 -2.21
C ASP A 98 -16.62 13.26 -3.03
N ASN A 99 -17.90 13.66 -3.09
CA ASN A 99 -18.94 12.92 -3.82
C ASN A 99 -18.75 12.97 -5.35
N GLU A 100 -18.19 14.03 -5.91
CA GLU A 100 -17.94 14.13 -7.35
C GLU A 100 -16.83 13.16 -7.75
N LEU A 101 -15.75 13.14 -6.98
CA LEU A 101 -14.65 12.21 -7.16
C LEU A 101 -15.11 10.76 -6.97
N ALA A 102 -15.91 10.49 -5.93
CA ALA A 102 -16.48 9.17 -5.69
C ALA A 102 -17.38 8.69 -6.83
N ASN A 103 -18.20 9.57 -7.41
CA ASN A 103 -19.02 9.22 -8.56
C ASN A 103 -18.17 8.95 -9.83
N LYS A 104 -17.07 9.70 -10.04
CA LYS A 104 -16.15 9.50 -11.16
C LYS A 104 -15.41 8.17 -11.09
N VAL A 105 -14.97 7.75 -9.89
CA VAL A 105 -14.22 6.50 -9.66
C VAL A 105 -15.15 5.29 -9.51
N GLY A 106 -16.40 5.52 -9.14
CA GLY A 106 -17.39 4.53 -8.72
C GLY A 106 -17.45 4.42 -7.20
N LYS A 107 -18.62 4.64 -6.61
CA LYS A 107 -18.80 4.64 -5.13
C LYS A 107 -18.37 3.33 -4.48
N GLU A 108 -18.55 2.21 -5.16
CA GLU A 108 -18.14 0.87 -4.73
C GLU A 108 -16.60 0.73 -4.61
N ASN A 109 -15.86 1.57 -5.34
CA ASN A 109 -14.40 1.64 -5.31
C ASN A 109 -13.87 2.65 -4.30
N CYS A 110 -14.76 3.23 -3.49
CA CYS A 110 -14.41 4.24 -2.51
C CYS A 110 -14.69 3.79 -1.07
N ILE A 111 -13.98 4.39 -0.14
CA ILE A 111 -14.21 4.36 1.31
C ILE A 111 -14.55 5.80 1.70
N CYS A 112 -15.71 6.02 2.31
CA CYS A 112 -16.08 7.34 2.79
C CYS A 112 -15.24 7.67 4.04
N GLY A 113 -14.45 8.74 3.96
CA GLY A 113 -13.64 9.19 5.07
C GLY A 113 -12.57 10.20 4.66
N VAL A 114 -11.91 10.77 5.67
CA VAL A 114 -10.79 11.71 5.49
C VAL A 114 -9.49 10.95 5.66
N TYR A 115 -8.65 10.93 4.62
CA TYR A 115 -7.31 10.37 4.70
C TYR A 115 -6.39 11.31 5.50
N PRO A 116 -5.37 10.79 6.23
CA PRO A 116 -4.44 11.63 6.97
C PRO A 116 -3.79 12.70 6.10
N ASN A 117 -3.52 13.87 6.69
CA ASN A 117 -2.85 14.96 5.97
C ASN A 117 -1.37 14.59 5.70
N MET A 118 -1.01 14.51 4.43
CA MET A 118 0.31 14.08 3.97
C MET A 118 1.32 15.22 3.83
N GLU A 119 0.89 16.48 3.85
CA GLU A 119 1.74 17.64 3.62
C GLU A 119 2.99 17.70 4.52
N ARG A 120 2.82 17.36 5.81
CA ARG A 120 3.93 17.35 6.77
C ARG A 120 4.72 16.05 6.76
N ILE A 121 4.05 14.95 6.38
CA ILE A 121 4.63 13.61 6.44
C ILE A 121 5.58 13.39 5.26
N LEU A 122 5.24 13.92 4.08
CA LEU A 122 6.03 13.75 2.85
C LEU A 122 7.15 14.79 2.67
N ARG A 123 7.27 15.75 3.58
CA ARG A 123 8.41 16.69 3.59
C ARG A 123 9.64 16.00 4.19
N TYR A 124 10.71 15.95 3.46
CA TYR A 124 12.00 15.40 3.91
C TYR A 124 13.17 16.29 3.48
N ASP A 125 14.26 16.19 4.25
CA ASP A 125 15.52 16.88 3.96
C ASP A 125 16.44 15.92 3.18
N THR A 126 16.99 16.39 2.09
CA THR A 126 17.92 15.64 1.23
C THR A 126 19.40 15.82 1.62
N SER A 127 19.70 16.62 2.63
CA SER A 127 21.08 16.90 3.06
C SER A 127 21.80 15.70 3.68
N ASN A 128 21.05 14.75 4.24
CA ASN A 128 21.60 13.59 4.92
C ASN A 128 21.27 12.29 4.15
N GLU A 129 21.90 12.13 2.99
CA GLU A 129 21.79 10.92 2.16
C GLU A 129 22.65 9.83 2.79
N LEU A 130 22.07 8.66 3.04
CA LEU A 130 22.77 7.47 3.54
C LEU A 130 23.26 6.61 2.38
N ASN A 131 24.27 5.79 2.67
CA ASN A 131 24.67 4.72 1.77
C ASN A 131 23.52 3.74 1.53
N MET A 132 23.50 3.12 0.34
CA MET A 132 22.49 2.10 0.02
C MET A 132 22.52 0.96 1.05
N ILE A 133 21.31 0.45 1.33
CA ILE A 133 21.13 -0.80 2.09
C ILE A 133 21.65 -1.96 1.23
N ASP A 134 22.33 -2.92 1.85
CA ASP A 134 22.59 -4.21 1.21
C ASP A 134 21.26 -4.98 1.09
N LEU A 135 20.75 -5.04 -0.13
CA LEU A 135 19.46 -5.65 -0.40
C LEU A 135 19.48 -7.18 -0.27
N ASP A 136 20.63 -7.81 -0.53
CA ASP A 136 20.79 -9.26 -0.43
C ASP A 136 20.85 -9.66 1.05
N ASP A 137 21.50 -8.84 1.87
CA ASP A 137 21.51 -9.00 3.33
C ASP A 137 20.09 -8.81 3.90
N LEU A 138 19.39 -7.74 3.51
CA LEU A 138 17.99 -7.50 3.92
C LEU A 138 17.05 -8.65 3.51
N GLU A 139 17.16 -9.17 2.29
CA GLU A 139 16.35 -10.29 1.84
C GLU A 139 16.64 -11.57 2.62
N SER A 140 17.92 -11.81 2.90
CA SER A 140 18.37 -12.95 3.72
C SER A 140 17.86 -12.83 5.14
N PHE A 141 17.97 -11.64 5.73
CA PHE A 141 17.42 -11.33 7.06
C PHE A 141 15.91 -11.59 7.12
N CYS A 142 15.13 -11.07 6.17
CA CYS A 142 13.68 -11.30 6.10
C CYS A 142 13.29 -12.78 5.91
N LYS A 143 14.13 -13.59 5.25
CA LYS A 143 13.89 -15.03 5.11
C LYS A 143 14.11 -15.79 6.41
N MET A 144 15.13 -15.39 7.18
CA MET A 144 15.46 -16.02 8.48
C MET A 144 14.50 -15.57 9.58
N HIS A 145 14.12 -14.31 9.59
CA HIS A 145 13.34 -13.65 10.62
C HIS A 145 11.92 -13.36 10.10
N LYS A 146 11.00 -14.31 10.32
CA LYS A 146 9.61 -14.22 9.81
C LYS A 146 8.68 -13.48 10.75
N LYS A 147 9.11 -13.16 11.96
CA LYS A 147 8.30 -12.45 12.96
C LYS A 147 8.50 -10.95 12.86
N ASP A 148 7.48 -10.19 13.19
CA ASP A 148 7.50 -8.73 13.16
C ASP A 148 8.26 -8.08 14.32
N ASP A 149 8.72 -8.87 15.30
CA ASP A 149 9.48 -8.44 16.48
C ASP A 149 11.00 -8.35 16.25
N GLU A 150 11.48 -8.84 15.12
CA GLU A 150 12.87 -8.73 14.72
C GLU A 150 13.14 -7.36 14.08
N VAL A 151 14.32 -6.81 14.37
CA VAL A 151 14.71 -5.48 13.90
C VAL A 151 15.94 -5.52 13.01
N TYR A 152 15.96 -4.70 11.98
CA TYR A 152 17.08 -4.52 11.05
C TYR A 152 17.74 -3.18 11.31
N GLN A 153 19.07 -3.17 11.51
CA GLN A 153 19.81 -1.95 11.84
C GLN A 153 20.24 -1.20 10.58
N ILE A 154 19.93 0.10 10.53
CA ILE A 154 20.43 1.03 9.51
C ILE A 154 21.00 2.25 10.25
N GLY A 155 22.31 2.42 10.14
CA GLY A 155 23.02 3.44 10.94
C GLY A 155 22.91 3.14 12.43
N ASP A 156 22.43 4.09 13.19
CA ASP A 156 22.21 4.00 14.66
C ASP A 156 20.76 3.62 15.05
N LYS A 157 19.91 3.31 14.06
CA LYS A 157 18.48 3.05 14.26
C LYS A 157 18.07 1.66 13.85
N GLU A 158 16.99 1.22 14.45
CA GLU A 158 16.37 -0.09 14.19
C GLU A 158 15.02 0.08 13.50
N TYR A 159 14.76 -0.76 12.51
CA TYR A 159 13.57 -0.74 11.70
C TYR A 159 12.98 -2.14 11.54
N ASN A 160 11.66 -2.23 11.31
CA ASN A 160 11.05 -3.48 10.90
C ASN A 160 11.51 -3.83 9.47
N PRO A 161 12.22 -4.95 9.25
CA PRO A 161 12.77 -5.32 7.95
C PRO A 161 11.69 -5.58 6.91
N HIS A 162 10.53 -6.07 7.31
CA HIS A 162 9.41 -6.33 6.41
C HIS A 162 8.80 -5.03 5.85
N PHE A 163 8.81 -3.94 6.63
CA PHE A 163 8.37 -2.63 6.16
C PHE A 163 9.32 -2.07 5.11
N ILE A 164 10.64 -2.18 5.35
CA ILE A 164 11.65 -1.78 4.37
C ILE A 164 11.49 -2.60 3.10
N LYS A 165 11.37 -3.92 3.22
CA LYS A 165 11.17 -4.82 2.08
C LYS A 165 9.90 -4.45 1.28
N ASN A 166 8.78 -4.15 1.92
CA ASN A 166 7.56 -3.72 1.24
C ASN A 166 7.80 -2.45 0.40
N ILE A 167 8.54 -1.47 0.94
CA ILE A 167 8.89 -0.25 0.20
C ILE A 167 9.78 -0.56 -0.99
N ILE A 168 10.83 -1.38 -0.83
CA ILE A 168 11.71 -1.77 -1.94
C ILE A 168 10.95 -2.57 -3.01
N ASP A 169 10.03 -3.46 -2.61
CA ASP A 169 9.18 -4.21 -3.55
C ASP A 169 8.26 -3.28 -4.37
N VAL A 170 7.92 -2.08 -3.85
CA VAL A 170 7.12 -1.07 -4.54
C VAL A 170 7.98 -0.12 -5.37
N LEU A 171 9.01 0.48 -4.78
CA LEU A 171 9.81 1.54 -5.41
C LEU A 171 10.90 1.01 -6.34
N GLY A 172 11.24 -0.28 -6.21
CA GLY A 172 12.38 -0.87 -6.90
C GLY A 172 13.67 -0.78 -6.08
N LYS A 173 14.74 -1.38 -6.62
CA LYS A 173 16.04 -1.48 -5.95
C LYS A 173 16.90 -0.21 -6.03
N ASP A 174 16.58 0.66 -6.97
CA ASP A 174 17.34 1.88 -7.24
C ASP A 174 16.72 3.07 -6.51
N VAL A 175 16.92 3.11 -5.20
CA VAL A 175 16.38 4.14 -4.30
C VAL A 175 17.50 4.84 -3.54
N LYS A 176 17.34 6.14 -3.32
CA LYS A 176 18.16 6.93 -2.40
C LYS A 176 17.50 6.95 -1.02
N LEU A 177 18.34 6.94 0.02
CA LEU A 177 17.90 6.93 1.40
C LEU A 177 18.25 8.27 2.05
N TYR A 178 17.29 8.83 2.79
CA TYR A 178 17.49 10.08 3.52
C TYR A 178 17.09 9.93 4.99
N ASP A 179 18.07 10.09 5.88
CA ASP A 179 17.82 10.08 7.32
C ASP A 179 17.40 11.46 7.80
N GLN A 180 16.31 11.52 8.54
CA GLN A 180 15.74 12.77 9.05
C GLN A 180 16.14 13.06 10.51
N GLY A 181 17.06 12.29 11.09
CA GLY A 181 17.50 12.44 12.48
C GLY A 181 16.75 11.55 13.47
N ILE A 182 17.05 11.75 14.76
CA ILE A 182 16.59 10.90 15.87
C ILE A 182 15.05 10.82 15.90
N ASN A 183 14.51 9.61 16.02
CA ASN A 183 13.07 9.33 16.10
C ASN A 183 12.23 9.81 14.89
N ARG A 184 12.87 10.14 13.78
CA ARG A 184 12.21 10.54 12.54
C ARG A 184 12.28 9.40 11.51
N PRO A 185 11.35 9.38 10.52
CA PRO A 185 11.33 8.33 9.52
C PRO A 185 12.59 8.31 8.66
N LEU A 186 12.92 7.13 8.16
CA LEU A 186 13.84 6.95 7.04
C LEU A 186 13.06 7.06 5.75
N PHE A 187 13.51 7.90 4.82
CA PHE A 187 12.91 8.08 3.50
C PHE A 187 13.65 7.31 2.43
N PHE A 188 12.88 6.76 1.50
CA PHE A 188 13.30 6.06 0.30
C PHE A 188 12.75 6.81 -0.90
N VAL A 189 13.58 7.21 -1.85
CA VAL A 189 13.14 7.97 -3.03
C VAL A 189 13.73 7.33 -4.29
N ASN A 190 12.87 6.98 -5.24
CA ASN A 190 13.32 6.42 -6.53
C ASN A 190 13.52 7.54 -7.59
N LYS A 191 13.94 7.18 -8.80
CA LYS A 191 14.18 8.11 -9.92
C LYS A 191 12.92 8.83 -10.41
N GLU A 192 11.75 8.25 -10.22
CA GLU A 192 10.46 8.85 -10.56
C GLU A 192 9.95 9.81 -9.47
N ASN A 193 10.75 10.05 -8.43
CA ASN A 193 10.38 10.80 -7.22
C ASN A 193 9.20 10.18 -6.47
N GLU A 194 8.99 8.87 -6.59
CA GLU A 194 8.10 8.15 -5.70
C GLU A 194 8.78 7.99 -4.35
N ILE A 195 8.00 8.05 -3.28
CA ILE A 195 8.50 8.15 -1.91
C ILE A 195 8.01 6.96 -1.09
N GLY A 196 8.91 6.36 -0.34
CA GLY A 196 8.61 5.46 0.76
C GLY A 196 9.16 6.01 2.06
N LEU A 197 8.52 5.69 3.18
CA LEU A 197 9.07 5.98 4.50
C LEU A 197 8.76 4.86 5.49
N VAL A 198 9.69 4.66 6.44
CA VAL A 198 9.53 3.74 7.57
C VAL A 198 9.87 4.46 8.86
N LEU A 199 9.03 4.30 9.88
CA LEU A 199 9.34 4.78 11.23
C LEU A 199 10.32 3.84 11.93
N PRO A 200 11.30 4.38 12.71
CA PRO A 200 12.16 3.56 13.53
C PRO A 200 11.38 2.88 14.65
N VAL A 201 11.85 1.69 15.05
CA VAL A 201 11.32 0.99 16.21
C VAL A 201 11.74 1.75 17.48
N ARG A 202 10.78 2.10 18.32
CA ARG A 202 11.07 2.78 19.61
C ARG A 202 11.46 1.76 20.67
N LYS A 203 12.62 1.93 21.28
CA LYS A 203 12.97 1.23 22.52
C LYS A 203 12.36 2.01 23.69
N TYR A 204 11.54 1.35 24.48
CA TYR A 204 11.00 1.89 25.73
C TYR A 204 11.90 1.48 26.90
#